data_bdbe8310af22e83f455d7a7e6d0b0b19
#
_entry.id   bdbe8310af22e83f455d7a7e6d0b0b19
#
_cell.length_a   1.000
_cell.length_b   1.000
_cell.length_c   1.000
_cell.angle_alpha   90.00
_cell.angle_beta   90.00
_cell.angle_gamma   90.00
#
_symmetry.space_group_name_H-M   'P 1'
#
loop_
_entity.id
_entity.type
_entity.pdbx_description
1 polymer ?
#
loop_
_entity_poly.entity_id
_entity_poly.type
_entity_poly.pdbx_seq_one_letter_code
_entity_poly.pdbx_strand_id
1 'polypeptide(L)'
;MSATAPLVLAAAACGSNASEDSSNPAAGGPVATTPASSQITLSETGSTLLYPLFNEWGSAYRQQYPNVTITAQGTGSGTGISQAAAGAVDIGASDAYLSEGDMKEHKGLMNIALAISAQQINYNLPGVTEHVKLDGKVLAAMYEGKVKTWNDPQIAGLNPGLNLPDTPVVPLHRSDGSGDTFLFTQYLSKQDPDGWGKSPGFGTTVAFPDVPGALGENGNGGMVTACADTPGCVAYIGISFLDQASQKGLGEAQLANAAGKYLLPDAHSIQAAAAGFAAKTPANQAVSLINGDAPDGYPIVNYEYAIVNSQQKDAATAQTVQAFLHWAITDGNKPTFLDKVHFQPLPEPVAKLSTDQIGKITG
;
A
#
# COMPACT_ATOMS: atom_id res chain seq x y z
N MET A 1 -72.46 61.56 0.92
CA MET A 1 -71.59 61.38 2.07
C MET A 1 -70.62 60.24 1.68
N SER A 2 -69.42 60.62 1.58
CA SER A 2 -68.35 59.88 0.88
C SER A 2 -67.91 58.65 1.63
N ALA A 3 -67.78 57.56 0.93
CA ALA A 3 -67.10 56.35 1.39
C ALA A 3 -65.80 56.16 0.58
N THR A 4 -64.71 56.31 1.24
CA THR A 4 -63.38 56.04 0.75
C THR A 4 -63.02 54.58 1.04
N ALA A 5 -62.62 53.80 0.00
CA ALA A 5 -62.06 52.47 0.13
C ALA A 5 -60.50 52.53 0.17
N PRO A 6 -59.84 51.77 1.01
CA PRO A 6 -58.38 51.66 0.97
C PRO A 6 -57.92 50.57 0.02
N LEU A 7 -56.87 50.91 -0.70
CA LEU A 7 -56.08 50.06 -1.61
C LEU A 7 -55.23 49.09 -0.80
N VAL A 8 -55.33 47.77 -1.02
CA VAL A 8 -54.50 46.78 -0.40
C VAL A 8 -53.33 46.49 -1.35
N LEU A 9 -52.13 46.84 -0.92
CA LEU A 9 -50.88 46.41 -1.57
C LEU A 9 -50.57 44.98 -1.15
N ALA A 10 -50.55 44.04 -2.10
CA ALA A 10 -50.01 42.70 -1.88
C ALA A 10 -48.50 42.70 -2.03
N ALA A 11 -47.77 42.49 -0.93
CA ALA A 11 -46.36 42.25 -0.95
C ALA A 11 -46.10 40.74 -1.26
N ALA A 12 -45.48 40.46 -2.42
CA ALA A 12 -44.99 39.13 -2.75
C ALA A 12 -43.69 38.86 -1.96
N ALA A 13 -43.75 37.99 -0.98
CA ALA A 13 -42.56 37.47 -0.31
C ALA A 13 -41.92 36.36 -1.18
N CYS A 14 -40.77 36.66 -1.78
CA CYS A 14 -39.90 35.61 -2.34
C CYS A 14 -39.29 34.84 -1.18
N GLY A 15 -39.76 33.64 -0.92
CA GLY A 15 -39.10 32.68 -0.07
C GLY A 15 -37.87 32.11 -0.81
N SER A 16 -36.69 32.50 -0.37
CA SER A 16 -35.45 31.82 -0.74
C SER A 16 -35.40 30.50 -0.02
N ASN A 17 -35.67 29.40 -0.74
CA ASN A 17 -35.27 28.07 -0.30
C ASN A 17 -33.73 28.02 -0.32
N ALA A 18 -33.13 28.07 0.84
CA ALA A 18 -31.74 27.63 1.01
C ALA A 18 -31.73 26.11 0.80
N SER A 19 -31.34 25.68 -0.39
CA SER A 19 -30.94 24.30 -0.64
C SER A 19 -29.70 24.06 0.23
N GLU A 20 -29.76 23.13 1.15
CA GLU A 20 -28.59 22.58 1.83
C GLU A 20 -27.72 21.97 0.73
N ASP A 21 -26.60 22.63 0.47
CA ASP A 21 -25.55 22.19 -0.44
C ASP A 21 -24.84 21.00 0.24
N SER A 22 -25.32 19.80 -0.05
CA SER A 22 -24.56 18.59 0.24
C SER A 22 -23.32 18.66 -0.64
N SER A 23 -22.22 19.12 -0.07
CA SER A 23 -20.89 19.17 -0.68
C SER A 23 -20.45 17.75 -1.05
N ASN A 24 -20.85 17.31 -2.24
CA ASN A 24 -20.21 16.21 -2.94
C ASN A 24 -18.76 16.65 -3.20
N PRO A 25 -17.72 15.92 -2.79
CA PRO A 25 -16.35 16.33 -3.08
C PRO A 25 -16.21 16.50 -4.59
N ALA A 26 -15.79 17.68 -5.02
CA ALA A 26 -15.70 18.06 -6.42
C ALA A 26 -14.95 16.97 -7.21
N ALA A 27 -15.57 16.46 -8.26
CA ALA A 27 -14.91 15.59 -9.23
C ALA A 27 -13.71 16.34 -9.80
N GLY A 28 -12.58 15.64 -9.95
CA GLY A 28 -11.36 16.22 -10.55
C GLY A 28 -11.64 16.79 -11.95
N GLY A 29 -10.83 17.75 -12.37
CA GLY A 29 -10.87 18.29 -13.73
C GLY A 29 -10.48 17.25 -14.79
N PRO A 30 -10.51 17.62 -16.09
CA PRO A 30 -10.01 16.74 -17.15
C PRO A 30 -8.55 16.37 -16.91
N VAL A 31 -8.24 15.06 -16.92
CA VAL A 31 -6.88 14.55 -16.72
C VAL A 31 -6.06 14.68 -17.99
N ALA A 32 -4.84 15.23 -17.90
CA ALA A 32 -3.91 15.21 -19.00
C ALA A 32 -3.47 13.76 -19.29
N THR A 33 -3.59 13.35 -20.54
CA THR A 33 -3.18 12.01 -21.03
C THR A 33 -1.85 12.04 -21.78
N THR A 34 -1.32 13.23 -22.05
CA THR A 34 -0.02 13.45 -22.67
C THR A 34 0.82 14.42 -21.83
N PRO A 35 2.11 14.15 -21.66
CA PRO A 35 2.99 15.05 -20.89
C PRO A 35 3.19 16.39 -21.60
N ALA A 36 3.74 17.38 -20.90
CA ALA A 36 4.19 18.62 -21.49
C ALA A 36 5.26 18.35 -22.55
N SER A 37 5.35 19.21 -23.57
CA SER A 37 6.29 19.06 -24.68
C SER A 37 7.75 19.41 -24.32
N SER A 38 7.98 20.11 -23.22
CA SER A 38 9.31 20.44 -22.73
C SER A 38 10.03 19.20 -22.18
N GLN A 39 11.37 19.28 -22.07
CA GLN A 39 12.15 18.27 -21.34
C GLN A 39 11.82 18.35 -19.85
N ILE A 40 11.33 17.25 -19.28
CA ILE A 40 10.95 17.16 -17.87
C ILE A 40 11.57 15.92 -17.23
N THR A 41 12.12 16.12 -16.04
CA THR A 41 12.48 15.02 -15.15
C THR A 41 11.50 15.02 -13.97
N LEU A 42 10.76 13.91 -13.80
CA LEU A 42 9.98 13.64 -12.60
C LEU A 42 10.84 12.87 -11.61
N SER A 43 10.85 13.36 -10.38
CA SER A 43 11.50 12.69 -9.25
C SER A 43 10.49 11.84 -8.49
N GLU A 44 10.83 10.57 -8.25
CA GLU A 44 10.07 9.66 -7.40
C GLU A 44 10.98 9.10 -6.32
N THR A 45 10.44 8.90 -5.11
CA THR A 45 11.13 8.17 -4.05
C THR A 45 10.12 7.53 -3.10
N GLY A 46 10.50 6.42 -2.48
CA GLY A 46 9.68 5.81 -1.42
C GLY A 46 9.70 4.29 -1.39
N SER A 47 8.55 3.68 -1.51
CA SER A 47 8.34 2.24 -1.33
C SER A 47 9.38 1.39 -2.07
N THR A 48 10.04 0.49 -1.33
CA THR A 48 10.92 -0.51 -1.94
C THR A 48 10.14 -1.66 -2.58
N LEU A 49 8.88 -1.88 -2.17
CA LEU A 49 7.98 -2.85 -2.78
C LEU A 49 7.51 -2.38 -4.16
N LEU A 50 7.17 -1.09 -4.32
CA LEU A 50 6.72 -0.49 -5.58
C LEU A 50 7.87 -0.11 -6.53
N TYR A 51 9.08 0.11 -5.99
CA TYR A 51 10.26 0.55 -6.75
C TYR A 51 10.58 -0.28 -8.01
N PRO A 52 10.53 -1.64 -8.00
CA PRO A 52 10.76 -2.43 -9.22
C PRO A 52 9.77 -2.09 -10.35
N LEU A 53 8.51 -1.85 -10.04
CA LEU A 53 7.49 -1.47 -11.01
C LEU A 53 7.72 -0.06 -11.58
N PHE A 54 8.14 0.90 -10.75
CA PHE A 54 8.50 2.25 -11.23
C PHE A 54 9.66 2.22 -12.23
N ASN A 55 10.64 1.34 -12.05
CA ASN A 55 11.74 1.18 -13.01
C ASN A 55 11.25 0.64 -14.37
N GLU A 56 10.35 -0.35 -14.36
CA GLU A 56 9.72 -0.86 -15.57
C GLU A 56 8.89 0.23 -16.27
N TRP A 57 8.07 0.94 -15.51
CA TRP A 57 7.25 2.04 -16.02
C TRP A 57 8.09 3.20 -16.56
N GLY A 58 9.11 3.62 -15.84
CA GLY A 58 9.97 4.73 -16.26
C GLY A 58 10.68 4.45 -17.58
N SER A 59 11.18 3.21 -17.73
CA SER A 59 11.79 2.75 -18.98
C SER A 59 10.81 2.76 -20.15
N ALA A 60 9.60 2.19 -19.97
CA ALA A 60 8.58 2.12 -21.02
C ALA A 60 7.98 3.49 -21.35
N TYR A 61 7.73 4.32 -20.33
CA TYR A 61 7.20 5.66 -20.53
C TYR A 61 8.16 6.56 -21.33
N ARG A 62 9.46 6.47 -21.04
CA ARG A 62 10.51 7.19 -21.80
C ARG A 62 10.61 6.74 -23.25
N GLN A 63 10.33 5.48 -23.58
CA GLN A 63 10.27 5.01 -24.97
C GLN A 63 9.11 5.67 -25.73
N GLN A 64 7.98 5.87 -25.06
CA GLN A 64 6.81 6.53 -25.64
C GLN A 64 6.96 8.06 -25.65
N TYR A 65 7.55 8.63 -24.63
CA TYR A 65 7.74 10.09 -24.43
C TYR A 65 9.22 10.41 -24.13
N PRO A 66 10.09 10.51 -25.17
CA PRO A 66 11.54 10.68 -24.99
C PRO A 66 11.95 11.97 -24.27
N ASN A 67 11.06 12.94 -24.20
CA ASN A 67 11.27 14.21 -23.47
C ASN A 67 10.97 14.08 -21.98
N VAL A 68 10.50 12.94 -21.48
CA VAL A 68 10.24 12.71 -20.06
C VAL A 68 11.23 11.69 -19.50
N THR A 69 11.84 12.02 -18.37
CA THR A 69 12.67 11.10 -17.59
C THR A 69 12.04 10.93 -16.22
N ILE A 70 11.89 9.70 -15.75
CA ILE A 70 11.45 9.39 -14.39
C ILE A 70 12.66 8.83 -13.63
N THR A 71 13.03 9.48 -12.52
CA THR A 71 14.08 9.01 -11.62
C THR A 71 13.42 8.42 -10.38
N ALA A 72 13.59 7.10 -10.17
CA ALA A 72 12.99 6.39 -9.06
C ALA A 72 14.04 5.93 -8.04
N GLN A 73 13.67 5.94 -6.74
CA GLN A 73 14.53 5.51 -5.64
C GLN A 73 13.74 4.76 -4.56
N GLY A 74 14.18 3.55 -4.23
CA GLY A 74 13.61 2.75 -3.13
C GLY A 74 14.21 3.17 -1.78
N THR A 75 13.59 4.14 -1.09
CA THR A 75 14.07 4.72 0.17
C THR A 75 13.18 4.41 1.38
N GLY A 76 12.09 3.68 1.17
CA GLY A 76 11.05 3.38 2.15
C GLY A 76 9.88 4.37 2.10
N SER A 77 8.66 3.87 2.37
CA SER A 77 7.41 4.63 2.28
C SER A 77 7.38 5.87 3.17
N GLY A 78 7.98 5.79 4.37
CA GLY A 78 8.07 6.94 5.28
C GLY A 78 8.85 8.10 4.67
N THR A 79 9.95 7.82 3.96
CA THR A 79 10.72 8.81 3.21
C THR A 79 9.89 9.35 2.04
N GLY A 80 9.21 8.48 1.28
CA GLY A 80 8.34 8.88 0.18
C GLY A 80 7.25 9.86 0.62
N ILE A 81 6.52 9.54 1.69
CA ILE A 81 5.50 10.42 2.27
C ILE A 81 6.09 11.76 2.69
N SER A 82 7.19 11.74 3.46
CA SER A 82 7.78 12.98 4.00
C SER A 82 8.34 13.88 2.91
N GLN A 83 8.99 13.34 1.89
CA GLN A 83 9.54 14.13 0.78
C GLN A 83 8.45 14.67 -0.14
N ALA A 84 7.37 13.92 -0.40
CA ALA A 84 6.21 14.42 -1.12
C ALA A 84 5.51 15.56 -0.34
N ALA A 85 5.36 15.40 0.98
CA ALA A 85 4.79 16.43 1.86
C ALA A 85 5.63 17.73 1.85
N ALA A 86 6.97 17.60 1.80
CA ALA A 86 7.89 18.72 1.72
C ALA A 86 8.01 19.33 0.31
N GLY A 87 7.39 18.72 -0.73
CA GLY A 87 7.57 19.13 -2.13
C GLY A 87 9.00 18.90 -2.66
N ALA A 88 9.76 18.03 -2.01
CA ALA A 88 11.13 17.70 -2.41
C ALA A 88 11.18 16.71 -3.58
N VAL A 89 10.11 15.95 -3.80
CA VAL A 89 9.90 15.08 -4.96
C VAL A 89 8.53 15.36 -5.58
N ASP A 90 8.40 15.06 -6.87
CA ASP A 90 7.16 15.23 -7.60
C ASP A 90 6.15 14.11 -7.24
N ILE A 91 6.65 12.91 -6.92
CA ILE A 91 5.86 11.72 -6.55
C ILE A 91 6.54 11.02 -5.37
N GLY A 92 5.84 10.84 -4.26
CA GLY A 92 6.21 9.86 -3.23
C GLY A 92 5.59 8.50 -3.54
N ALA A 93 6.29 7.41 -3.24
CA ALA A 93 5.74 6.06 -3.33
C ALA A 93 5.52 5.46 -1.94
N SER A 94 4.37 4.79 -1.73
CA SER A 94 4.06 4.23 -0.43
C SER A 94 3.12 3.02 -0.51
N ASP A 95 3.41 1.98 0.27
CA ASP A 95 2.51 0.85 0.50
C ASP A 95 1.47 1.18 1.58
N ALA A 96 1.78 2.18 2.42
CA ALA A 96 0.87 2.72 3.42
C ALA A 96 0.08 3.90 2.85
N TYR A 97 -1.23 3.92 3.07
CA TYR A 97 -2.04 5.10 2.78
C TYR A 97 -1.78 6.22 3.79
N LEU A 98 -1.95 7.46 3.35
CA LEU A 98 -1.98 8.61 4.25
C LEU A 98 -3.19 8.51 5.17
N SER A 99 -2.97 8.71 6.47
CA SER A 99 -4.05 8.83 7.43
C SER A 99 -4.82 10.16 7.25
N GLU A 100 -6.01 10.26 7.84
CA GLU A 100 -6.69 11.56 7.90
C GLU A 100 -5.87 12.62 8.64
N GLY A 101 -5.02 12.20 9.59
CA GLY A 101 -4.09 13.08 10.30
C GLY A 101 -3.07 13.67 9.35
N ASP A 102 -2.39 12.82 8.56
CA ASP A 102 -1.41 13.25 7.55
C ASP A 102 -2.02 14.22 6.54
N MET A 103 -3.22 13.92 6.04
CA MET A 103 -3.91 14.78 5.07
C MET A 103 -4.39 16.11 5.67
N LYS A 104 -4.66 16.16 6.98
CA LYS A 104 -4.99 17.43 7.68
C LYS A 104 -3.75 18.27 7.94
N GLU A 105 -2.63 17.64 8.28
CA GLU A 105 -1.35 18.30 8.53
C GLU A 105 -0.73 18.82 7.23
N HIS A 106 -0.74 18.02 6.18
CA HIS A 106 -0.19 18.31 4.86
C HIS A 106 -1.31 18.56 3.84
N LYS A 107 -1.91 19.77 3.90
CA LYS A 107 -3.00 20.13 2.99
C LYS A 107 -2.59 20.01 1.52
N GLY A 108 -3.38 19.29 0.75
CA GLY A 108 -3.12 19.03 -0.66
C GLY A 108 -2.39 17.73 -0.94
N LEU A 109 -1.84 17.07 0.08
CA LEU A 109 -1.25 15.73 -0.08
C LEU A 109 -2.35 14.69 -0.26
N MET A 110 -2.21 13.81 -1.26
CA MET A 110 -3.25 12.86 -1.69
C MET A 110 -2.68 11.46 -1.86
N ASN A 111 -3.55 10.47 -1.58
CA ASN A 111 -3.35 9.08 -2.03
C ASN A 111 -3.86 8.94 -3.46
N ILE A 112 -3.10 8.28 -4.32
CA ILE A 112 -3.52 7.85 -5.66
C ILE A 112 -3.13 6.38 -5.79
N ALA A 113 -4.11 5.48 -5.73
CA ALA A 113 -3.86 4.05 -5.90
C ALA A 113 -3.38 3.76 -7.33
N LEU A 114 -2.32 2.96 -7.46
CA LEU A 114 -1.66 2.65 -8.73
C LEU A 114 -1.84 1.19 -9.16
N ALA A 115 -1.74 0.26 -8.23
CA ALA A 115 -1.84 -1.19 -8.46
C ALA A 115 -2.21 -1.89 -7.16
N ILE A 116 -2.46 -3.19 -7.20
CA ILE A 116 -2.61 -4.02 -6.02
C ILE A 116 -1.35 -4.85 -5.83
N SER A 117 -0.83 -4.87 -4.62
CA SER A 117 0.26 -5.73 -4.21
C SER A 117 -0.09 -6.59 -3.00
N ALA A 118 0.87 -7.38 -2.56
CA ALA A 118 0.78 -8.18 -1.35
C ALA A 118 2.14 -8.23 -0.64
N GLN A 119 2.10 -8.68 0.60
CA GLN A 119 3.30 -8.96 1.36
C GLN A 119 3.33 -10.43 1.75
N GLN A 120 4.42 -11.11 1.43
CA GLN A 120 4.69 -12.49 1.80
C GLN A 120 5.42 -12.58 3.14
N ILE A 121 5.29 -13.71 3.83
CA ILE A 121 6.12 -14.06 4.98
C ILE A 121 7.11 -15.15 4.54
N ASN A 122 8.38 -14.81 4.56
CA ASN A 122 9.46 -15.73 4.19
C ASN A 122 10.19 -16.25 5.42
N TYR A 123 10.82 -17.40 5.25
CA TYR A 123 11.63 -18.01 6.31
C TYR A 123 12.83 -18.76 5.72
N ASN A 124 13.84 -18.97 6.54
CA ASN A 124 15.02 -19.76 6.20
C ASN A 124 15.10 -21.00 7.11
N LEU A 125 14.54 -22.11 6.61
CA LEU A 125 14.55 -23.41 7.30
C LEU A 125 15.11 -24.48 6.36
N PRO A 126 16.44 -24.69 6.34
CA PRO A 126 17.05 -25.70 5.51
C PRO A 126 16.46 -27.10 5.77
N GLY A 127 16.01 -27.79 4.71
CA GLY A 127 15.41 -29.10 4.79
C GLY A 127 13.90 -29.13 4.97
N VAL A 128 13.25 -27.98 5.14
CA VAL A 128 11.78 -27.86 5.09
C VAL A 128 11.40 -27.41 3.68
N THR A 129 10.72 -28.28 2.95
CA THR A 129 10.35 -28.07 1.54
C THR A 129 8.88 -27.69 1.34
N GLU A 130 8.05 -27.98 2.32
CA GLU A 130 6.64 -27.63 2.33
C GLU A 130 6.43 -26.21 2.85
N HIS A 131 5.36 -25.56 2.43
CA HIS A 131 4.96 -24.28 2.96
C HIS A 131 4.52 -24.38 4.42
N VAL A 132 5.20 -23.68 5.32
CA VAL A 132 4.81 -23.61 6.73
C VAL A 132 3.55 -22.75 6.85
N LYS A 133 2.56 -23.25 7.60
CA LYS A 133 1.35 -22.51 7.96
C LYS A 133 1.60 -21.66 9.18
N LEU A 134 1.29 -20.36 9.08
CA LEU A 134 1.36 -19.41 10.18
C LEU A 134 0.06 -18.60 10.26
N ASP A 135 -0.29 -18.16 11.43
CA ASP A 135 -1.33 -17.15 11.65
C ASP A 135 -0.77 -15.91 12.32
N GLY A 136 -1.55 -14.84 12.38
CA GLY A 136 -1.06 -13.58 12.93
C GLY A 136 -0.78 -13.62 14.42
N LYS A 137 -1.41 -14.52 15.20
CA LYS A 137 -1.13 -14.68 16.62
C LYS A 137 0.21 -15.35 16.85
N VAL A 138 0.50 -16.40 16.08
CA VAL A 138 1.80 -17.08 16.12
C VAL A 138 2.90 -16.14 15.65
N LEU A 139 2.68 -15.38 14.56
CA LEU A 139 3.63 -14.36 14.08
C LEU A 139 3.87 -13.29 15.15
N ALA A 140 2.82 -12.76 15.79
CA ALA A 140 2.98 -11.81 16.89
C ALA A 140 3.83 -12.41 18.01
N ALA A 141 3.55 -13.65 18.42
CA ALA A 141 4.32 -14.36 19.46
C ALA A 141 5.79 -14.60 19.06
N MET A 142 6.09 -14.82 17.77
CA MET A 142 7.47 -14.91 17.26
C MET A 142 8.19 -13.56 17.38
N TYR A 143 7.56 -12.48 16.94
CA TYR A 143 8.13 -11.12 17.01
C TYR A 143 8.16 -10.52 18.44
N GLU A 144 7.44 -11.12 19.37
CA GLU A 144 7.50 -10.80 20.81
C GLU A 144 8.50 -11.70 21.58
N GLY A 145 9.14 -12.68 20.93
CA GLY A 145 10.06 -13.65 21.54
C GLY A 145 9.39 -14.65 22.48
N LYS A 146 8.05 -14.81 22.41
CA LYS A 146 7.27 -15.81 23.14
C LYS A 146 7.40 -17.19 22.49
N VAL A 147 7.40 -17.28 21.17
CA VAL A 147 7.74 -18.44 20.37
C VAL A 147 9.21 -18.35 20.00
N LYS A 148 10.02 -19.29 20.51
CA LYS A 148 11.49 -19.20 20.47
C LYS A 148 12.15 -20.14 19.47
N THR A 149 11.46 -21.22 19.08
CA THR A 149 11.97 -22.21 18.14
C THR A 149 10.90 -22.57 17.13
N TRP A 150 11.31 -23.02 15.96
CA TRP A 150 10.38 -23.38 14.89
C TRP A 150 9.55 -24.62 15.17
N ASN A 151 10.02 -25.54 16.05
CA ASN A 151 9.25 -26.69 16.52
C ASN A 151 8.35 -26.38 17.75
N ASP A 152 8.19 -25.11 18.11
CA ASP A 152 7.27 -24.71 19.19
C ASP A 152 5.87 -25.32 18.97
N PRO A 153 5.21 -25.83 20.03
CA PRO A 153 3.87 -26.42 19.93
C PRO A 153 2.83 -25.54 19.21
N GLN A 154 2.96 -24.21 19.29
CA GLN A 154 2.04 -23.30 18.59
C GLN A 154 2.23 -23.37 17.07
N ILE A 155 3.47 -23.47 16.57
CA ILE A 155 3.72 -23.65 15.12
C ILE A 155 3.40 -25.09 14.72
N ALA A 156 3.86 -26.08 15.48
CA ALA A 156 3.60 -27.50 15.18
C ALA A 156 2.11 -27.84 15.13
N GLY A 157 1.31 -27.21 16.00
CA GLY A 157 -0.15 -27.37 16.02
C GLY A 157 -0.85 -26.90 14.73
N LEU A 158 -0.29 -25.88 14.04
CA LEU A 158 -0.78 -25.42 12.74
C LEU A 158 -0.29 -26.29 11.57
N ASN A 159 0.75 -27.11 11.80
CA ASN A 159 1.46 -27.89 10.79
C ASN A 159 1.51 -29.39 11.13
N PRO A 160 0.37 -30.07 11.32
CA PRO A 160 0.36 -31.47 11.68
C PRO A 160 1.04 -32.32 10.61
N GLY A 161 2.02 -33.13 11.01
CA GLY A 161 2.78 -34.01 10.12
C GLY A 161 4.03 -33.38 9.50
N LEU A 162 4.23 -32.08 9.61
CA LEU A 162 5.46 -31.41 9.18
C LEU A 162 6.53 -31.51 10.28
N ASN A 163 7.71 -32.01 9.90
CA ASN A 163 8.84 -32.12 10.82
C ASN A 163 9.61 -30.78 10.90
N LEU A 164 9.21 -29.93 11.83
CA LEU A 164 9.85 -28.65 12.05
C LEU A 164 11.13 -28.79 12.89
N PRO A 165 12.22 -28.11 12.53
CA PRO A 165 13.49 -28.23 13.27
C PRO A 165 13.47 -27.47 14.62
N ASP A 166 14.29 -27.92 15.55
CA ASP A 166 14.61 -27.19 16.79
C ASP A 166 15.63 -26.06 16.48
N THR A 167 15.22 -25.15 15.61
CA THR A 167 16.02 -24.00 15.20
C THR A 167 15.44 -22.76 15.88
N PRO A 168 16.28 -21.87 16.46
CA PRO A 168 15.79 -20.61 17.01
C PRO A 168 15.05 -19.78 15.98
N VAL A 169 13.94 -19.15 16.38
CA VAL A 169 13.25 -18.15 15.57
C VAL A 169 14.03 -16.85 15.63
N VAL A 170 14.38 -16.30 14.47
CA VAL A 170 15.09 -15.02 14.33
C VAL A 170 14.17 -14.06 13.55
N PRO A 171 13.43 -13.16 14.24
CA PRO A 171 12.60 -12.18 13.58
C PRO A 171 13.44 -11.11 12.87
N LEU A 172 13.14 -10.85 11.62
CA LEU A 172 13.71 -9.72 10.88
C LEU A 172 12.66 -8.63 10.72
N HIS A 173 13.04 -7.39 10.92
CA HIS A 173 12.18 -6.23 10.73
C HIS A 173 12.87 -5.12 9.96
N ARG A 174 12.11 -4.18 9.45
CA ARG A 174 12.65 -3.01 8.74
C ARG A 174 13.20 -1.99 9.75
N SER A 175 14.35 -1.43 9.43
CA SER A 175 15.00 -0.34 10.17
C SER A 175 14.67 1.04 9.60
N ASP A 176 14.15 1.10 8.38
CA ASP A 176 13.66 2.31 7.72
C ASP A 176 12.13 2.50 7.94
N GLY A 177 11.63 3.70 7.67
CA GLY A 177 10.18 3.95 7.63
C GLY A 177 9.53 3.23 6.46
N SER A 178 8.85 2.11 6.72
CA SER A 178 8.46 1.13 5.73
C SER A 178 6.94 0.93 5.66
N GLY A 179 6.39 0.95 4.45
CA GLY A 179 5.03 0.53 4.22
C GLY A 179 4.83 -0.97 4.46
N ASP A 180 5.85 -1.81 4.18
CA ASP A 180 5.81 -3.22 4.54
C ASP A 180 5.65 -3.41 6.06
N THR A 181 6.34 -2.60 6.88
CA THR A 181 6.15 -2.60 8.34
C THR A 181 4.71 -2.21 8.71
N PHE A 182 4.15 -1.19 8.04
CA PHE A 182 2.76 -0.77 8.26
C PHE A 182 1.77 -1.91 7.97
N LEU A 183 1.91 -2.61 6.84
CA LEU A 183 1.02 -3.71 6.45
C LEU A 183 1.12 -4.89 7.41
N PHE A 184 2.34 -5.32 7.70
CA PHE A 184 2.62 -6.44 8.59
C PHE A 184 2.08 -6.19 10.00
N THR A 185 2.45 -5.05 10.58
CA THR A 185 2.04 -4.74 11.96
C THR A 185 0.55 -4.47 12.08
N GLN A 186 -0.10 -4.00 11.00
CA GLN A 186 -1.55 -3.89 10.96
C GLN A 186 -2.22 -5.27 10.92
N TYR A 187 -1.66 -6.25 10.20
CA TYR A 187 -2.13 -7.63 10.23
C TYR A 187 -1.99 -8.23 11.64
N LEU A 188 -0.84 -8.08 12.28
CA LEU A 188 -0.64 -8.54 13.66
C LEU A 188 -1.63 -7.90 14.62
N SER A 189 -1.85 -6.57 14.52
CA SER A 189 -2.79 -5.84 15.36
C SER A 189 -4.24 -6.32 15.20
N LYS A 190 -4.65 -6.70 13.99
CA LYS A 190 -5.99 -7.24 13.74
C LYS A 190 -6.16 -8.67 14.25
N GLN A 191 -5.11 -9.48 14.20
CA GLN A 191 -5.12 -10.88 14.63
C GLN A 191 -4.93 -11.04 16.14
N ASP A 192 -4.18 -10.14 16.77
CA ASP A 192 -3.95 -10.07 18.22
C ASP A 192 -4.25 -8.67 18.77
N PRO A 193 -5.54 -8.26 18.83
CA PRO A 193 -5.92 -6.91 19.22
C PRO A 193 -5.63 -6.60 20.69
N ASP A 194 -5.56 -7.60 21.56
CA ASP A 194 -5.31 -7.44 22.99
C ASP A 194 -3.82 -7.47 23.36
N GLY A 195 -2.98 -8.12 22.56
CA GLY A 195 -1.51 -8.12 22.67
C GLY A 195 -0.90 -7.06 21.75
N TRP A 196 -0.45 -7.50 20.56
CA TRP A 196 0.22 -6.63 19.58
C TRP A 196 -0.56 -5.35 19.26
N GLY A 197 -1.88 -5.45 19.13
CA GLY A 197 -2.73 -4.30 18.79
C GLY A 197 -2.70 -3.17 19.81
N LYS A 198 -2.50 -3.48 21.12
CA LYS A 198 -2.33 -2.48 22.17
C LYS A 198 -0.92 -1.92 22.20
N SER A 199 0.08 -2.77 22.00
CA SER A 199 1.50 -2.39 21.99
C SER A 199 2.32 -3.51 21.32
N PRO A 200 3.10 -3.19 20.28
CA PRO A 200 3.47 -1.87 19.75
C PRO A 200 2.44 -1.21 18.83
N GLY A 201 1.37 -1.91 18.41
CA GLY A 201 0.41 -1.41 17.42
C GLY A 201 0.94 -1.48 15.99
N PHE A 202 0.56 -0.52 15.13
CA PHE A 202 1.00 -0.50 13.74
C PHE A 202 1.38 0.90 13.26
N GLY A 203 2.29 0.94 12.28
CA GLY A 203 2.78 2.17 11.66
C GLY A 203 3.89 1.87 10.65
N THR A 204 4.31 2.87 9.89
CA THR A 204 5.51 2.76 9.03
C THR A 204 6.79 2.59 9.83
N THR A 205 6.76 2.96 11.10
CA THR A 205 7.80 2.73 12.11
C THR A 205 7.12 2.32 13.41
N VAL A 206 7.55 1.21 14.00
CA VAL A 206 7.08 0.73 15.30
C VAL A 206 8.28 0.35 16.18
N ALA A 207 8.10 0.42 17.50
CA ALA A 207 9.09 -0.08 18.42
C ALA A 207 8.95 -1.59 18.57
N PHE A 208 9.62 -2.36 17.70
CA PHE A 208 9.61 -3.81 17.80
C PHE A 208 10.14 -4.25 19.17
N PRO A 209 9.56 -5.31 19.76
CA PRO A 209 10.09 -5.91 20.98
C PRO A 209 11.56 -6.34 20.85
N ASP A 210 12.32 -6.21 21.92
CA ASP A 210 13.73 -6.66 21.97
C ASP A 210 13.77 -8.19 22.07
N VAL A 211 13.93 -8.85 20.92
CA VAL A 211 14.07 -10.31 20.82
C VAL A 211 15.53 -10.65 20.56
N PRO A 212 16.15 -11.53 21.37
CA PRO A 212 17.53 -11.92 21.16
C PRO A 212 17.80 -12.46 19.75
N GLY A 213 18.72 -11.85 19.04
CA GLY A 213 19.10 -12.23 17.69
C GLY A 213 18.24 -11.60 16.57
N ALA A 214 17.17 -10.86 16.91
CA ALA A 214 16.40 -10.13 15.91
C ALA A 214 17.28 -9.12 15.15
N LEU A 215 17.01 -8.95 13.83
CA LEU A 215 17.79 -8.09 12.95
C LEU A 215 16.92 -7.00 12.34
N GLY A 216 17.49 -5.80 12.27
CA GLY A 216 16.86 -4.66 11.58
C GLY A 216 17.54 -4.39 10.26
N GLU A 217 16.78 -4.44 9.13
CA GLU A 217 17.30 -4.36 7.78
C GLU A 217 16.66 -3.23 6.97
N ASN A 218 17.44 -2.66 6.05
CA ASN A 218 16.95 -1.57 5.21
C ASN A 218 16.38 -2.12 3.89
N GLY A 219 15.15 -1.76 3.58
CA GLY A 219 14.47 -2.12 2.35
C GLY A 219 14.20 -3.62 2.18
N ASN A 220 13.39 -3.98 1.18
CA ASN A 220 13.07 -5.38 0.88
C ASN A 220 14.31 -6.20 0.47
N GLY A 221 15.23 -5.60 -0.29
CA GLY A 221 16.49 -6.27 -0.69
C GLY A 221 17.38 -6.64 0.49
N GLY A 222 17.45 -5.77 1.52
CA GLY A 222 18.15 -6.04 2.78
C GLY A 222 17.49 -7.19 3.54
N MET A 223 16.15 -7.16 3.66
CA MET A 223 15.38 -8.25 4.30
C MET A 223 15.61 -9.61 3.63
N VAL A 224 15.59 -9.69 2.29
CA VAL A 224 15.86 -10.92 1.54
C VAL A 224 17.27 -11.43 1.82
N THR A 225 18.27 -10.55 1.76
CA THR A 225 19.68 -10.93 1.93
C THR A 225 19.94 -11.43 3.35
N ALA A 226 19.53 -10.66 4.36
CA ALA A 226 19.75 -11.03 5.75
C ALA A 226 18.99 -12.33 6.13
N CYS A 227 17.76 -12.51 5.62
CA CYS A 227 17.02 -13.75 5.86
C CYS A 227 17.71 -14.97 5.24
N ALA A 228 18.23 -14.84 4.01
CA ALA A 228 18.95 -15.92 3.35
C ALA A 228 20.23 -16.35 4.10
N ASP A 229 20.90 -15.38 4.74
CA ASP A 229 22.13 -15.62 5.50
C ASP A 229 21.86 -16.05 6.96
N THR A 230 20.59 -16.05 7.40
CA THR A 230 20.22 -16.30 8.80
C THR A 230 19.30 -17.54 8.93
N PRO A 231 19.83 -18.73 9.24
CA PRO A 231 19.00 -19.90 9.54
C PRO A 231 18.02 -19.62 10.69
N GLY A 232 16.75 -19.99 10.51
CA GLY A 232 15.68 -19.72 11.47
C GLY A 232 15.03 -18.33 11.34
N CYS A 233 15.44 -17.55 10.34
CA CYS A 233 14.81 -16.26 10.03
C CYS A 233 13.31 -16.42 9.79
N VAL A 234 12.53 -15.41 10.23
CA VAL A 234 11.19 -15.09 9.76
C VAL A 234 11.15 -13.61 9.38
N ALA A 235 10.68 -13.31 8.15
CA ALA A 235 10.71 -11.97 7.57
C ALA A 235 9.44 -11.67 6.79
N TYR A 236 8.94 -10.43 6.90
CA TYR A 236 7.91 -9.91 6.01
C TYR A 236 8.59 -9.21 4.83
N ILE A 237 8.24 -9.57 3.62
CA ILE A 237 8.89 -9.11 2.39
C ILE A 237 7.81 -8.81 1.35
N GLY A 238 7.95 -7.70 0.63
CA GLY A 238 7.03 -7.33 -0.42
C GLY A 238 7.06 -8.32 -1.60
N ILE A 239 5.89 -8.57 -2.20
CA ILE A 239 5.70 -9.60 -3.24
C ILE A 239 6.58 -9.38 -4.48
N SER A 240 6.97 -8.15 -4.80
CA SER A 240 7.87 -7.87 -5.93
C SER A 240 9.28 -8.46 -5.76
N PHE A 241 9.60 -8.98 -4.58
CA PHE A 241 10.83 -9.69 -4.26
C PHE A 241 10.65 -11.23 -4.20
N LEU A 242 9.50 -11.77 -4.61
CA LEU A 242 9.21 -13.21 -4.57
C LEU A 242 10.28 -14.02 -5.31
N ASP A 243 10.59 -13.64 -6.54
CA ASP A 243 11.58 -14.36 -7.35
C ASP A 243 12.98 -14.31 -6.72
N GLN A 244 13.36 -13.16 -6.16
CA GLN A 244 14.65 -13.01 -5.48
C GLN A 244 14.70 -13.85 -4.19
N ALA A 245 13.63 -13.86 -3.40
CA ALA A 245 13.53 -14.68 -2.19
C ALA A 245 13.60 -16.18 -2.52
N SER A 246 12.87 -16.62 -3.54
CA SER A 246 12.89 -18.01 -4.04
C SER A 246 14.27 -18.42 -4.56
N GLN A 247 14.93 -17.57 -5.36
CA GLN A 247 16.29 -17.82 -5.85
C GLN A 247 17.32 -17.94 -4.73
N LYS A 248 17.08 -17.28 -3.60
CA LYS A 248 17.90 -17.39 -2.39
C LYS A 248 17.55 -18.63 -1.53
N GLY A 249 16.57 -19.43 -1.92
CA GLY A 249 16.14 -20.62 -1.20
C GLY A 249 15.29 -20.35 0.04
N LEU A 250 14.68 -19.17 0.15
CA LEU A 250 13.76 -18.87 1.23
C LEU A 250 12.44 -19.62 1.03
N GLY A 251 11.89 -20.17 2.11
CA GLY A 251 10.54 -20.69 2.14
C GLY A 251 9.52 -19.54 2.22
N GLU A 252 8.30 -19.81 1.76
CA GLU A 252 7.17 -18.91 1.81
C GLU A 252 6.07 -19.51 2.67
N ALA A 253 5.56 -18.79 3.64
CA ALA A 253 4.53 -19.27 4.55
C ALA A 253 3.13 -19.09 3.95
N GLN A 254 2.26 -20.09 4.18
CA GLN A 254 0.82 -19.91 4.02
C GLN A 254 0.27 -19.15 5.25
N LEU A 255 -0.44 -18.06 5.03
CA LEU A 255 -1.03 -17.26 6.10
C LEU A 255 -2.53 -17.51 6.26
N ALA A 256 -2.96 -17.62 7.53
CA ALA A 256 -4.37 -17.67 7.85
C ALA A 256 -5.06 -16.33 7.58
N ASN A 257 -6.15 -16.34 6.81
CA ASN A 257 -7.03 -15.20 6.63
C ASN A 257 -8.15 -15.16 7.71
N ALA A 258 -9.03 -14.18 7.64
CA ALA A 258 -10.15 -14.02 8.58
C ALA A 258 -11.11 -15.23 8.61
N ALA A 259 -11.20 -16.01 7.52
CA ALA A 259 -11.98 -17.24 7.44
C ALA A 259 -11.22 -18.48 7.98
N GLY A 260 -9.98 -18.32 8.46
CA GLY A 260 -9.12 -19.41 8.93
C GLY A 260 -8.51 -20.26 7.80
N LYS A 261 -8.56 -19.79 6.54
CA LYS A 261 -7.98 -20.48 5.40
C LYS A 261 -6.52 -20.04 5.25
N TYR A 262 -5.63 -21.04 5.06
CA TYR A 262 -4.20 -20.78 4.84
C TYR A 262 -3.92 -20.60 3.34
N LEU A 263 -3.40 -19.45 2.97
CA LEU A 263 -3.22 -19.02 1.57
C LEU A 263 -1.80 -18.53 1.32
N LEU A 264 -1.35 -18.69 0.08
CA LEU A 264 -0.20 -17.99 -0.48
C LEU A 264 -0.67 -16.73 -1.23
N PRO A 265 0.18 -15.72 -1.40
CA PRO A 265 -0.14 -14.50 -2.15
C PRO A 265 -0.03 -14.72 -3.66
N ASP A 266 -0.89 -15.56 -4.22
CA ASP A 266 -1.01 -15.74 -5.67
C ASP A 266 -1.99 -14.72 -6.29
N ALA A 267 -2.01 -14.64 -7.62
CA ALA A 267 -2.88 -13.72 -8.33
C ALA A 267 -4.36 -13.87 -7.97
N HIS A 268 -4.83 -15.12 -7.75
CA HIS A 268 -6.22 -15.39 -7.40
C HIS A 268 -6.54 -14.88 -5.99
N SER A 269 -5.72 -15.20 -5.00
CA SER A 269 -5.95 -14.84 -3.60
C SER A 269 -5.80 -13.33 -3.36
N ILE A 270 -4.88 -12.66 -4.08
CA ILE A 270 -4.71 -11.20 -4.04
C ILE A 270 -5.93 -10.51 -4.65
N GLN A 271 -6.38 -10.94 -5.84
CA GLN A 271 -7.57 -10.37 -6.49
C GLN A 271 -8.84 -10.61 -5.67
N ALA A 272 -9.01 -11.78 -5.08
CA ALA A 272 -10.16 -12.09 -4.22
C ALA A 272 -10.21 -11.15 -3.00
N ALA A 273 -9.06 -10.89 -2.36
CA ALA A 273 -8.98 -9.95 -1.25
C ALA A 273 -9.38 -8.53 -1.69
N ALA A 274 -8.79 -8.02 -2.77
CA ALA A 274 -9.03 -6.65 -3.24
C ALA A 274 -10.47 -6.43 -3.72
N ALA A 275 -11.10 -7.43 -4.36
CA ALA A 275 -12.48 -7.34 -4.84
C ALA A 275 -13.47 -7.04 -3.68
N GLY A 276 -13.22 -7.55 -2.47
CA GLY A 276 -14.01 -7.29 -1.27
C GLY A 276 -14.03 -5.81 -0.82
N PHE A 277 -13.07 -5.02 -1.29
CA PHE A 277 -12.90 -3.62 -0.92
C PHE A 277 -13.22 -2.64 -2.05
N ALA A 278 -13.26 -3.07 -3.32
CA ALA A 278 -13.38 -2.18 -4.47
C ALA A 278 -14.54 -1.18 -4.36
N ALA A 279 -15.74 -1.65 -3.97
CA ALA A 279 -16.92 -0.80 -3.79
C ALA A 279 -16.93 -0.03 -2.45
N LYS A 280 -16.04 -0.36 -1.52
CA LYS A 280 -15.92 0.27 -0.19
C LYS A 280 -14.78 1.28 -0.12
N THR A 281 -13.96 1.36 -1.16
CA THR A 281 -12.84 2.30 -1.22
C THR A 281 -13.36 3.74 -1.22
N PRO A 282 -12.95 4.58 -0.25
CA PRO A 282 -13.41 5.96 -0.18
C PRO A 282 -12.78 6.81 -1.29
N ALA A 283 -13.35 7.99 -1.54
CA ALA A 283 -12.86 8.91 -2.59
C ALA A 283 -11.40 9.34 -2.40
N ASN A 284 -10.91 9.44 -1.14
CA ASN A 284 -9.51 9.73 -0.81
C ASN A 284 -8.61 8.50 -0.83
N GLN A 285 -9.14 7.32 -1.14
CA GLN A 285 -8.48 6.02 -1.22
C GLN A 285 -7.71 5.57 0.05
N ALA A 286 -7.96 6.23 1.20
CA ALA A 286 -7.38 5.83 2.48
C ALA A 286 -8.15 4.64 3.06
N VAL A 287 -7.72 3.43 2.73
CA VAL A 287 -8.40 2.20 3.17
C VAL A 287 -7.41 1.07 3.41
N SER A 288 -7.63 0.30 4.47
CA SER A 288 -6.89 -0.94 4.75
C SER A 288 -7.58 -2.13 4.10
N LEU A 289 -6.85 -2.87 3.28
CA LEU A 289 -7.29 -4.14 2.70
C LEU A 289 -6.87 -5.35 3.57
N ILE A 290 -6.16 -5.11 4.67
CA ILE A 290 -5.58 -6.15 5.52
C ILE A 290 -6.68 -6.99 6.18
N ASN A 291 -6.54 -8.31 6.05
CA ASN A 291 -7.39 -9.31 6.69
C ASN A 291 -8.90 -9.08 6.47
N GLY A 292 -9.26 -8.85 5.20
CA GLY A 292 -10.64 -8.66 4.78
C GLY A 292 -11.48 -9.93 4.85
N ASP A 293 -12.80 -9.79 4.67
CA ASP A 293 -13.79 -10.86 4.84
C ASP A 293 -13.84 -11.87 3.68
N ALA A 294 -13.07 -11.66 2.60
CA ALA A 294 -13.08 -12.56 1.44
C ALA A 294 -12.52 -13.95 1.82
N PRO A 295 -13.30 -15.04 1.69
CA PRO A 295 -12.87 -16.37 2.18
C PRO A 295 -11.68 -16.94 1.41
N ASP A 296 -11.46 -16.52 0.17
CA ASP A 296 -10.31 -16.88 -0.67
C ASP A 296 -9.27 -15.76 -0.78
N GLY A 297 -9.43 -14.68 0.00
CA GLY A 297 -8.54 -13.53 -0.01
C GLY A 297 -7.30 -13.75 0.85
N TYR A 298 -6.11 -13.45 0.28
CA TYR A 298 -4.87 -13.40 1.05
C TYR A 298 -4.91 -12.27 2.08
N PRO A 299 -4.40 -12.46 3.31
CA PRO A 299 -4.65 -11.51 4.38
C PRO A 299 -3.82 -10.23 4.34
N ILE A 300 -2.66 -10.19 3.68
CA ILE A 300 -1.81 -9.01 3.61
C ILE A 300 -1.74 -8.50 2.17
N VAL A 301 -2.76 -7.74 1.79
CA VAL A 301 -2.93 -7.12 0.48
C VAL A 301 -3.12 -5.62 0.66
N ASN A 302 -2.62 -4.80 -0.26
CA ASN A 302 -2.76 -3.35 -0.23
C ASN A 302 -2.90 -2.77 -1.63
N TYR A 303 -3.37 -1.52 -1.70
CA TYR A 303 -3.08 -0.67 -2.84
C TYR A 303 -1.67 -0.09 -2.69
N GLU A 304 -0.93 -0.07 -3.78
CA GLU A 304 0.28 0.73 -3.92
C GLU A 304 -0.10 2.17 -4.26
N TYR A 305 0.50 3.14 -3.61
CA TYR A 305 0.11 4.53 -3.74
C TYR A 305 1.22 5.41 -4.31
N ALA A 306 0.85 6.28 -5.26
CA ALA A 306 1.54 7.56 -5.42
C ALA A 306 1.00 8.52 -4.35
N ILE A 307 1.91 9.13 -3.62
CA ILE A 307 1.65 10.20 -2.67
C ILE A 307 2.06 11.51 -3.34
N VAL A 308 1.06 12.33 -3.68
CA VAL A 308 1.27 13.50 -4.54
C VAL A 308 0.66 14.75 -3.89
N ASN A 309 1.41 15.84 -3.92
CA ASN A 309 0.83 17.13 -3.59
C ASN A 309 -0.02 17.62 -4.79
N SER A 310 -1.27 18.01 -4.52
CA SER A 310 -2.17 18.53 -5.55
C SER A 310 -1.64 19.78 -6.23
N GLN A 311 -0.81 20.57 -5.54
CA GLN A 311 -0.12 21.73 -6.11
C GLN A 311 1.32 21.34 -6.44
N GLN A 312 1.61 21.18 -7.72
CA GLN A 312 2.96 20.97 -8.24
C GLN A 312 3.71 22.29 -8.44
N LYS A 313 5.02 22.23 -8.64
CA LYS A 313 5.89 23.40 -8.77
C LYS A 313 5.56 24.30 -9.97
N ASP A 314 5.02 23.75 -11.03
CA ASP A 314 4.60 24.45 -12.24
C ASP A 314 3.61 23.63 -13.07
N ALA A 315 2.93 24.27 -14.03
CA ALA A 315 1.91 23.65 -14.87
C ALA A 315 2.44 22.55 -15.78
N ALA A 316 3.68 22.62 -16.24
CA ALA A 316 4.28 21.60 -17.09
C ALA A 316 4.59 20.33 -16.30
N THR A 317 5.07 20.47 -15.07
CA THR A 317 5.26 19.36 -14.12
C THR A 317 3.92 18.75 -13.77
N ALA A 318 2.91 19.56 -13.40
CA ALA A 318 1.56 19.05 -13.09
C ALA A 318 0.96 18.24 -14.24
N GLN A 319 1.01 18.76 -15.46
CA GLN A 319 0.56 18.05 -16.65
C GLN A 319 1.29 16.74 -16.85
N THR A 320 2.60 16.71 -16.63
CA THR A 320 3.43 15.51 -16.84
C THR A 320 3.19 14.46 -15.73
N VAL A 321 3.01 14.89 -14.47
CA VAL A 321 2.63 13.99 -13.37
C VAL A 321 1.25 13.38 -13.63
N GLN A 322 0.25 14.19 -14.03
CA GLN A 322 -1.07 13.68 -14.41
C GLN A 322 -0.98 12.62 -15.54
N ALA A 323 -0.26 12.95 -16.61
CA ALA A 323 -0.13 12.08 -17.77
C ALA A 323 0.57 10.76 -17.43
N PHE A 324 1.64 10.82 -16.64
CA PHE A 324 2.36 9.62 -16.20
C PHE A 324 1.50 8.75 -15.28
N LEU A 325 0.86 9.32 -14.27
CA LEU A 325 0.03 8.55 -13.34
C LEU A 325 -1.21 7.97 -14.03
N HIS A 326 -1.83 8.70 -14.98
CA HIS A 326 -2.90 8.16 -15.79
C HIS A 326 -2.41 6.99 -16.65
N TRP A 327 -1.25 7.11 -17.28
CA TRP A 327 -0.63 6.01 -18.03
C TRP A 327 -0.33 4.81 -17.11
N ALA A 328 0.19 5.06 -15.89
CA ALA A 328 0.52 4.02 -14.92
C ALA A 328 -0.70 3.16 -14.54
N ILE A 329 -1.88 3.80 -14.32
CA ILE A 329 -3.12 3.09 -13.97
C ILE A 329 -3.88 2.52 -15.18
N THR A 330 -3.42 2.77 -16.41
CA THR A 330 -4.02 2.26 -17.65
C THR A 330 -3.07 1.32 -18.38
N ASP A 331 -2.18 1.85 -19.22
CA ASP A 331 -1.21 1.04 -19.97
C ASP A 331 -0.19 0.35 -19.04
N GLY A 332 0.22 1.03 -17.96
CA GLY A 332 1.12 0.50 -16.94
C GLY A 332 0.51 -0.60 -16.07
N ASN A 333 -0.83 -0.70 -16.00
CA ASN A 333 -1.55 -1.77 -15.30
C ASN A 333 -1.78 -3.03 -16.15
N LYS A 334 -1.11 -3.15 -17.29
CA LYS A 334 -1.17 -4.36 -18.12
C LYS A 334 -0.29 -5.49 -17.54
N PRO A 335 -0.64 -6.77 -17.78
CA PRO A 335 0.16 -7.92 -17.33
C PRO A 335 1.64 -7.84 -17.72
N THR A 336 1.95 -7.23 -18.88
CA THR A 336 3.33 -7.00 -19.36
C THR A 336 4.25 -6.33 -18.32
N PHE A 337 3.68 -5.53 -17.41
CA PHE A 337 4.39 -4.85 -16.33
C PHE A 337 4.10 -5.53 -14.99
N LEU A 338 2.83 -5.76 -14.67
CA LEU A 338 2.43 -6.21 -13.34
C LEU A 338 2.91 -7.64 -13.03
N ASP A 339 2.89 -8.55 -14.02
CA ASP A 339 3.33 -9.93 -13.83
C ASP A 339 4.82 -10.02 -13.43
N LYS A 340 5.65 -9.07 -13.88
CA LYS A 340 7.09 -9.03 -13.55
C LYS A 340 7.37 -8.78 -12.06
N VAL A 341 6.41 -8.24 -11.36
CA VAL A 341 6.50 -7.86 -9.95
C VAL A 341 5.40 -8.52 -9.11
N HIS A 342 4.66 -9.48 -9.70
CA HIS A 342 3.55 -10.22 -9.08
C HIS A 342 2.40 -9.34 -8.56
N PHE A 343 2.23 -8.14 -9.14
CA PHE A 343 1.13 -7.24 -8.79
C PHE A 343 -0.13 -7.56 -9.59
N GLN A 344 -1.25 -6.99 -9.15
CA GLN A 344 -2.55 -7.15 -9.81
C GLN A 344 -3.10 -5.78 -10.21
N PRO A 345 -3.89 -5.71 -11.31
CA PRO A 345 -4.47 -4.45 -11.77
C PRO A 345 -5.51 -3.93 -10.78
N LEU A 346 -5.67 -2.59 -10.78
CA LEU A 346 -6.75 -1.96 -10.01
C LEU A 346 -8.12 -2.42 -10.54
N PRO A 347 -9.10 -2.71 -9.66
CA PRO A 347 -10.49 -2.83 -10.05
C PRO A 347 -11.00 -1.52 -10.67
N GLU A 348 -11.88 -1.61 -11.68
CA GLU A 348 -12.40 -0.45 -12.40
C GLU A 348 -12.93 0.68 -11.48
N PRO A 349 -13.72 0.41 -10.42
CA PRO A 349 -14.17 1.47 -9.51
C PRO A 349 -13.01 2.20 -8.82
N VAL A 350 -11.93 1.50 -8.48
CA VAL A 350 -10.75 2.08 -7.82
C VAL A 350 -9.92 2.89 -8.82
N ALA A 351 -9.71 2.37 -10.03
CA ALA A 351 -9.02 3.08 -11.10
C ALA A 351 -9.74 4.40 -11.46
N LYS A 352 -11.09 4.41 -11.40
CA LYS A 352 -11.87 5.63 -11.56
C LYS A 352 -11.58 6.63 -10.44
N LEU A 353 -11.55 6.19 -9.17
CA LEU A 353 -11.20 7.06 -8.05
C LEU A 353 -9.77 7.62 -8.20
N SER A 354 -8.83 6.81 -8.67
CA SER A 354 -7.46 7.26 -8.96
C SER A 354 -7.46 8.35 -10.05
N THR A 355 -8.23 8.15 -11.12
CA THR A 355 -8.41 9.16 -12.18
C THR A 355 -8.98 10.47 -11.62
N ASP A 356 -10.00 10.38 -10.75
CA ASP A 356 -10.60 11.56 -10.11
C ASP A 356 -9.59 12.29 -9.20
N GLN A 357 -8.68 11.57 -8.53
CA GLN A 357 -7.61 12.16 -7.72
C GLN A 357 -6.53 12.80 -8.61
N ILE A 358 -6.11 12.13 -9.69
CA ILE A 358 -5.15 12.68 -10.67
C ILE A 358 -5.66 14.00 -11.23
N GLY A 359 -6.95 14.12 -11.52
CA GLY A 359 -7.57 15.34 -12.04
C GLY A 359 -7.54 16.55 -11.07
N LYS A 360 -7.14 16.35 -9.82
CA LYS A 360 -6.98 17.44 -8.83
C LYS A 360 -5.56 18.02 -8.81
N ILE A 361 -4.62 17.43 -9.53
CA ILE A 361 -3.24 17.89 -9.58
C ILE A 361 -3.19 19.17 -10.45
N THR A 362 -2.63 20.24 -9.93
CA THR A 362 -2.48 21.55 -10.60
C THR A 362 -1.04 22.06 -10.43
N GLY A 363 -0.63 23.00 -11.26
CA GLY A 363 0.69 23.65 -11.19
C GLY A 363 0.61 25.15 -10.96
#